data_d7c8f448bd7186fcbf3b753cbfa34b4e
#
_entry.id   d7c8f448bd7186fcbf3b753cbfa34b4e
#
_cell.length_a   1.000
_cell.length_b   1.000
_cell.length_c   1.000
_cell.angle_alpha   90.00
_cell.angle_beta   90.00
_cell.angle_gamma   90.00
#
_symmetry.space_group_name_H-M   'P 1'
#
loop_
_entity.id
_entity.type
_entity.pdbx_description
1 polymer ?
#
loop_
_entity_poly.entity_id
_entity_poly.type
_entity_poly.pdbx_seq_one_letter_code
_entity_poly.pdbx_strand_id
1 'polypeptide(L)'
;MLDWHKGGGRAPGPGSFGVRFFMMLNWNELEAQCLSCQKCALADKRTNVVFGVGPRDAEVMFIGEGPGENEDLQGEPFVGRGGKLLDDMLELIDLDRTKIYIANMVKCRPPKNRDPLETEQYACSEWLSRQIALLDPKLIVCLGRISAMKFIKPDFKITREHAELPGKTGRRMETKQR
;
A
#
# COMPACT_ATOMS: atom_id res chain seq x y z
N MET A 1 9.81 -14.59 -7.54
CA MET A 1 9.39 -14.08 -8.85
C MET A 1 8.06 -14.74 -9.13
N LEU A 2 6.95 -14.10 -8.77
CA LEU A 2 5.60 -14.63 -8.99
C LEU A 2 5.12 -14.10 -10.34
N ASP A 3 4.98 -15.05 -11.25
CA ASP A 3 4.62 -14.83 -12.65
C ASP A 3 3.10 -14.58 -12.75
N TRP A 4 2.68 -13.35 -13.01
CA TRP A 4 1.29 -12.89 -13.11
C TRP A 4 0.62 -13.22 -14.46
N HIS A 5 1.26 -14.03 -15.33
CA HIS A 5 0.82 -14.22 -16.72
C HIS A 5 0.16 -15.56 -17.06
N LYS A 6 -0.30 -16.38 -16.10
CA LYS A 6 -0.98 -17.64 -16.43
C LYS A 6 -2.39 -17.76 -15.84
N GLY A 7 -3.31 -17.00 -16.42
CA GLY A 7 -4.75 -17.25 -16.38
C GLY A 7 -5.28 -17.18 -17.80
N GLY A 8 -5.29 -18.32 -18.51
CA GLY A 8 -5.75 -18.43 -19.88
C GLY A 8 -7.27 -18.26 -20.00
N GLY A 9 -7.73 -17.04 -20.28
CA GLY A 9 -9.07 -16.72 -20.76
C GLY A 9 -8.96 -16.21 -22.18
N ARG A 10 -9.65 -16.87 -23.14
CA ARG A 10 -9.73 -16.44 -24.56
C ARG A 10 -10.14 -14.99 -24.65
N ALA A 11 -9.37 -14.22 -25.40
CA ALA A 11 -9.71 -12.85 -25.76
C ALA A 11 -11.04 -12.81 -26.53
N PRO A 12 -11.99 -11.91 -26.19
CA PRO A 12 -13.09 -11.58 -27.08
C PRO A 12 -12.55 -10.77 -28.27
N GLY A 13 -13.08 -11.08 -29.45
CA GLY A 13 -12.69 -10.49 -30.72
C GLY A 13 -12.89 -8.97 -30.82
N PRO A 14 -12.44 -8.32 -31.92
CA PRO A 14 -12.34 -6.88 -32.04
C PRO A 14 -13.71 -6.22 -32.19
N GLY A 15 -14.31 -5.82 -31.08
CA GLY A 15 -15.49 -4.97 -30.99
C GLY A 15 -15.12 -3.67 -30.28
N SER A 16 -14.98 -2.68 -31.10
CA SER A 16 -14.67 -1.28 -30.82
C SER A 16 -15.41 -0.67 -29.62
N PHE A 17 -14.75 0.28 -28.96
CA PHE A 17 -15.19 1.34 -28.01
C PHE A 17 -14.96 1.15 -26.52
N GLY A 18 -14.60 -0.01 -25.97
CA GLY A 18 -14.39 -0.17 -24.52
C GLY A 18 -12.93 -0.16 -24.03
N VAL A 19 -11.96 -0.37 -24.89
CA VAL A 19 -10.56 -0.67 -24.52
C VAL A 19 -9.66 0.58 -24.44
N ARG A 20 -10.15 1.74 -24.84
CA ARG A 20 -9.34 2.93 -25.00
C ARG A 20 -9.27 3.86 -23.77
N PHE A 21 -10.03 3.59 -22.72
CA PHE A 21 -10.06 4.45 -21.51
C PHE A 21 -9.27 3.87 -20.32
N PHE A 22 -8.66 2.70 -20.48
CA PHE A 22 -7.72 2.12 -19.49
C PHE A 22 -6.29 2.66 -19.68
N MET A 23 -6.15 3.69 -20.52
CA MET A 23 -4.88 4.34 -20.81
C MET A 23 -4.46 5.25 -19.66
N MET A 24 -3.52 4.70 -18.88
CA MET A 24 -2.45 5.45 -18.23
C MET A 24 -2.85 6.80 -17.62
N LEU A 25 -3.61 6.77 -16.52
CA LEU A 25 -3.60 7.91 -15.61
C LEU A 25 -2.15 8.17 -15.21
N ASN A 26 -1.64 9.35 -15.50
CA ASN A 26 -0.38 9.76 -14.92
C ASN A 26 -0.56 10.01 -13.41
N TRP A 27 0.54 10.17 -12.70
CA TRP A 27 0.52 10.35 -11.24
C TRP A 27 -0.39 11.49 -10.79
N ASN A 28 -0.39 12.62 -11.48
CA ASN A 28 -1.18 13.80 -11.11
C ASN A 28 -2.68 13.54 -11.28
N GLU A 29 -3.07 12.88 -12.35
CA GLU A 29 -4.47 12.49 -12.60
C GLU A 29 -4.95 11.47 -11.58
N LEU A 30 -4.12 10.46 -11.26
CA LEU A 30 -4.44 9.46 -10.25
C LEU A 30 -4.63 10.10 -8.88
N GLU A 31 -3.74 10.99 -8.48
CA GLU A 31 -3.81 11.71 -7.22
C GLU A 31 -5.07 12.59 -7.15
N ALA A 32 -5.33 13.41 -8.17
CA ALA A 32 -6.50 14.28 -8.23
C ALA A 32 -7.82 13.49 -8.12
N GLN A 33 -7.92 12.35 -8.82
CA GLN A 33 -9.09 11.48 -8.73
C GLN A 33 -9.22 10.81 -7.37
N CYS A 34 -8.11 10.40 -6.75
CA CYS A 34 -8.11 9.80 -5.42
C CYS A 34 -8.54 10.81 -4.35
N LEU A 35 -8.05 12.05 -4.44
CA LEU A 35 -8.41 13.13 -3.50
C LEU A 35 -9.92 13.44 -3.51
N SER A 36 -10.60 13.27 -4.64
CA SER A 36 -12.05 13.46 -4.77
C SER A 36 -12.87 12.18 -4.57
N CYS A 37 -12.26 11.06 -4.16
CA CYS A 37 -12.90 9.74 -4.06
C CYS A 37 -14.06 9.72 -3.06
N GLN A 38 -15.20 9.11 -3.45
CA GLN A 38 -16.39 8.90 -2.63
C GLN A 38 -16.86 7.43 -2.68
N LYS A 39 -15.95 6.46 -2.92
CA LYS A 39 -16.31 5.06 -3.21
C LYS A 39 -16.76 4.25 -1.99
N CYS A 40 -16.55 4.72 -0.76
CA CYS A 40 -16.94 3.99 0.45
C CYS A 40 -17.23 4.95 1.61
N ALA A 41 -17.86 4.44 2.67
CA ALA A 41 -18.28 5.20 3.84
C ALA A 41 -17.13 5.89 4.62
N LEU A 42 -15.87 5.54 4.36
CA LEU A 42 -14.74 6.25 4.96
C LEU A 42 -14.62 7.68 4.42
N ALA A 43 -15.19 7.96 3.25
CA ALA A 43 -15.19 9.29 2.66
C ALA A 43 -16.00 10.32 3.48
N ASP A 44 -17.05 9.87 4.18
CA ASP A 44 -17.98 10.75 4.89
C ASP A 44 -17.37 11.39 6.15
N LYS A 45 -16.35 10.76 6.71
CA LYS A 45 -15.80 11.14 8.03
C LYS A 45 -14.31 11.48 8.02
N ARG A 46 -13.65 11.39 6.88
CA ARG A 46 -12.26 11.79 6.74
C ARG A 46 -12.12 13.30 6.79
N THR A 47 -11.01 13.80 7.31
CA THR A 47 -10.56 15.18 7.15
C THR A 47 -9.84 15.32 5.82
N ASN A 48 -8.87 14.44 5.57
CA ASN A 48 -8.10 14.40 4.33
C ASN A 48 -8.05 12.98 3.75
N VAL A 49 -7.83 12.92 2.44
CA VAL A 49 -7.35 11.70 1.80
C VAL A 49 -5.84 11.62 1.98
N VAL A 50 -5.34 10.50 2.47
CA VAL A 50 -3.91 10.22 2.59
C VAL A 50 -3.48 9.39 1.38
N PHE A 51 -3.10 10.08 0.30
CA PHE A 51 -2.78 9.42 -0.97
C PHE A 51 -1.53 8.55 -0.88
N GLY A 52 -0.47 9.10 -0.34
CA GLY A 52 0.86 8.52 -0.23
C GLY A 52 1.92 9.59 -0.43
N VAL A 53 3.17 9.31 -0.07
CA VAL A 53 4.28 10.26 -0.14
C VAL A 53 5.58 9.56 -0.52
N GLY A 54 6.43 10.24 -1.24
CA GLY A 54 7.77 9.80 -1.66
C GLY A 54 8.05 10.04 -3.13
N PRO A 55 9.28 9.78 -3.58
CA PRO A 55 9.66 9.86 -4.98
C PRO A 55 8.81 8.92 -5.84
N ARG A 56 8.38 9.42 -7.01
CA ARG A 56 7.53 8.65 -7.94
C ARG A 56 8.30 7.65 -8.80
N ASP A 57 9.58 7.52 -8.55
CA ASP A 57 10.54 6.58 -9.13
C ASP A 57 11.24 5.73 -8.04
N ALA A 58 10.69 5.71 -6.82
CA ALA A 58 11.26 4.95 -5.71
C ALA A 58 11.26 3.44 -6.00
N GLU A 59 12.38 2.78 -5.77
CA GLU A 59 12.54 1.33 -5.94
C GLU A 59 11.89 0.52 -4.81
N VAL A 60 11.64 1.16 -3.66
CA VAL A 60 11.07 0.51 -2.47
C VAL A 60 9.78 1.20 -2.08
N MET A 61 8.71 0.40 -1.96
CA MET A 61 7.40 0.87 -1.52
C MET A 61 7.02 0.25 -0.17
N PHE A 62 6.70 1.10 0.79
CA PHE A 62 6.16 0.68 2.09
C PHE A 62 4.63 0.81 2.08
N ILE A 63 3.95 -0.26 2.49
CA ILE A 63 2.48 -0.28 2.48
C ILE A 63 1.96 -0.61 3.88
N GLY A 64 1.35 0.40 4.51
CA GLY A 64 0.65 0.26 5.78
C GLY A 64 -0.82 -0.12 5.61
N GLU A 65 -1.56 -0.10 6.70
CA GLU A 65 -2.97 -0.50 6.75
C GLU A 65 -3.92 0.64 6.37
N GLY A 66 -3.86 1.73 7.07
CA GLY A 66 -4.71 2.90 6.85
C GLY A 66 -4.25 4.10 7.68
N PRO A 67 -4.76 5.31 7.37
CA PRO A 67 -4.43 6.50 8.12
C PRO A 67 -4.94 6.45 9.56
N GLY A 68 -4.12 6.90 10.50
CA GLY A 68 -4.52 7.26 11.85
C GLY A 68 -5.01 8.70 11.92
N GLU A 69 -5.19 9.22 13.14
CA GLU A 69 -5.70 10.56 13.37
C GLU A 69 -4.75 11.66 12.88
N ASN A 70 -3.47 11.53 13.19
CA ASN A 70 -2.49 12.52 12.76
C ASN A 70 -2.32 12.53 11.24
N GLU A 71 -2.37 11.37 10.61
CA GLU A 71 -2.31 11.20 9.17
C GLU A 71 -3.54 11.82 8.49
N ASP A 72 -4.73 11.62 9.05
CA ASP A 72 -5.98 12.22 8.54
C ASP A 72 -5.97 13.75 8.67
N LEU A 73 -5.41 14.28 9.75
CA LEU A 73 -5.30 15.73 9.94
C LEU A 73 -4.26 16.39 9.02
N GLN A 74 -3.14 15.71 8.73
CA GLN A 74 -2.04 16.26 7.94
C GLN A 74 -2.09 15.89 6.46
N GLY A 75 -2.86 14.85 6.09
CA GLY A 75 -2.92 14.35 4.71
C GLY A 75 -1.72 13.50 4.28
N GLU A 76 -0.81 13.17 5.20
CA GLU A 76 0.40 12.41 4.92
C GLU A 76 0.46 11.09 5.71
N PRO A 77 0.99 9.99 5.12
CA PRO A 77 1.11 8.71 5.80
C PRO A 77 2.26 8.70 6.81
N PHE A 78 2.07 7.98 7.91
CA PHE A 78 3.11 7.73 8.91
C PHE A 78 3.74 9.00 9.50
N VAL A 79 2.90 9.95 9.93
CA VAL A 79 3.32 11.18 10.64
C VAL A 79 3.15 11.08 12.15
N GLY A 80 2.44 10.07 12.65
CA GLY A 80 2.24 9.80 14.07
C GLY A 80 3.38 8.99 14.70
N ARG A 81 3.06 8.33 15.84
CA ARG A 81 4.03 7.52 16.61
C ARG A 81 4.64 6.38 15.79
N GLY A 82 3.80 5.71 14.96
CA GLY A 82 4.27 4.65 14.06
C GLY A 82 5.22 5.17 12.98
N GLY A 83 5.02 6.42 12.55
CA GLY A 83 5.91 7.07 11.59
C GLY A 83 7.29 7.36 12.15
N LYS A 84 7.38 7.83 13.41
CA LYS A 84 8.68 8.03 14.08
C LYS A 84 9.46 6.72 14.19
N LEU A 85 8.79 5.64 14.59
CA LEU A 85 9.42 4.31 14.64
C LEU A 85 9.90 3.87 13.25
N LEU A 86 9.12 4.13 12.20
CA LEU A 86 9.52 3.82 10.83
C LEU A 86 10.79 4.62 10.45
N ASP A 87 10.85 5.91 10.77
CA ASP A 87 12.00 6.75 10.49
C ASP A 87 13.26 6.25 11.20
N ASP A 88 13.15 5.89 12.50
CA ASP A 88 14.25 5.28 13.26
C ASP A 88 14.73 3.97 12.64
N MET A 89 13.80 3.13 12.14
CA MET A 89 14.15 1.86 11.48
C MET A 89 14.79 2.07 10.11
N LEU A 90 14.35 3.07 9.34
CA LEU A 90 14.94 3.42 8.06
C LEU A 90 16.38 3.92 8.21
N GLU A 91 16.65 4.74 9.23
CA GLU A 91 17.99 5.23 9.54
C GLU A 91 18.97 4.08 9.81
N LEU A 92 18.55 3.01 10.49
CA LEU A 92 19.39 1.83 10.76
C LEU A 92 19.87 1.09 9.50
N ILE A 93 19.25 1.32 8.36
CA ILE A 93 19.57 0.69 7.08
C ILE A 93 19.95 1.69 5.98
N ASP A 94 20.37 2.90 6.38
CA ASP A 94 20.78 3.99 5.50
C ASP A 94 19.70 4.40 4.48
N LEU A 95 18.42 4.26 4.85
CA LEU A 95 17.27 4.75 4.10
C LEU A 95 16.61 5.93 4.83
N ASP A 96 15.89 6.72 4.06
CA ASP A 96 15.03 7.81 4.54
C ASP A 96 13.83 7.98 3.60
N ARG A 97 12.91 8.88 3.95
CA ARG A 97 11.68 9.13 3.18
C ARG A 97 11.91 9.69 1.79
N THR A 98 13.11 10.20 1.49
CA THR A 98 13.46 10.71 0.15
C THR A 98 13.83 9.59 -0.82
N LYS A 99 14.00 8.35 -0.35
CA LYS A 99 14.39 7.18 -1.14
C LYS A 99 13.29 6.14 -1.30
N ILE A 100 12.19 6.30 -0.58
CA ILE A 100 11.10 5.31 -0.52
C ILE A 100 9.74 5.97 -0.81
N TYR A 101 8.79 5.18 -1.29
CA TYR A 101 7.40 5.60 -1.40
C TYR A 101 6.56 4.94 -0.30
N ILE A 102 5.76 5.72 0.42
CA ILE A 102 4.94 5.22 1.51
C ILE A 102 3.47 5.42 1.18
N ALA A 103 2.67 4.37 1.30
CA ALA A 103 1.23 4.40 1.13
C ALA A 103 0.50 3.48 2.13
N ASN A 104 -0.82 3.48 2.08
CA ASN A 104 -1.66 2.58 2.86
C ASN A 104 -2.62 1.79 1.96
N MET A 105 -3.13 0.66 2.47
CA MET A 105 -4.18 -0.15 1.84
C MET A 105 -5.45 0.68 1.59
N VAL A 106 -5.87 1.48 2.59
CA VAL A 106 -6.97 2.44 2.44
C VAL A 106 -6.47 3.86 2.57
N LYS A 107 -7.09 4.80 1.82
CA LYS A 107 -6.64 6.20 1.73
C LYS A 107 -7.36 7.13 2.71
N CYS A 108 -8.34 6.63 3.43
CA CYS A 108 -9.14 7.38 4.39
C CYS A 108 -9.09 6.70 5.75
N ARG A 109 -9.13 7.50 6.83
CA ARG A 109 -9.08 7.02 8.21
C ARG A 109 -10.33 6.20 8.57
N PRO A 110 -10.21 4.94 9.03
CA PRO A 110 -11.33 4.22 9.62
C PRO A 110 -11.73 4.81 10.98
N PRO A 111 -13.03 4.83 11.33
CA PRO A 111 -13.50 5.35 12.61
C PRO A 111 -12.78 4.72 13.79
N LYS A 112 -12.30 5.58 14.72
CA LYS A 112 -11.53 5.15 15.92
C LYS A 112 -10.29 4.30 15.62
N ASN A 113 -9.71 4.47 14.43
CA ASN A 113 -8.53 3.72 13.95
C ASN A 113 -8.73 2.19 14.01
N ARG A 114 -9.97 1.69 13.77
CA ARG A 114 -10.20 0.25 13.61
C ARG A 114 -9.58 -0.28 12.34
N ASP A 115 -9.43 -1.58 12.24
CA ASP A 115 -9.07 -2.22 10.98
C ASP A 115 -10.08 -1.83 9.87
N PRO A 116 -9.63 -1.55 8.64
CA PRO A 116 -10.53 -1.32 7.52
C PRO A 116 -11.30 -2.59 7.17
N LEU A 117 -12.60 -2.45 6.93
CA LEU A 117 -13.45 -3.56 6.49
C LEU A 117 -13.01 -4.06 5.11
N GLU A 118 -13.28 -5.32 4.80
CA GLU A 118 -12.96 -5.90 3.49
C GLU A 118 -13.62 -5.11 2.34
N THR A 119 -14.86 -4.64 2.54
CA THR A 119 -15.57 -3.79 1.56
C THR A 119 -14.89 -2.44 1.35
N GLU A 120 -14.31 -1.85 2.40
CA GLU A 120 -13.56 -0.60 2.33
C GLU A 120 -12.21 -0.81 1.63
N GLN A 121 -11.51 -1.91 1.95
CA GLN A 121 -10.28 -2.31 1.27
C GLN A 121 -10.52 -2.56 -0.21
N TYR A 122 -11.59 -3.28 -0.56
CA TYR A 122 -11.95 -3.55 -1.94
C TYR A 122 -12.24 -2.27 -2.72
N ALA A 123 -13.10 -1.39 -2.19
CA ALA A 123 -13.42 -0.12 -2.81
C ALA A 123 -12.20 0.80 -3.00
N CYS A 124 -11.21 0.70 -2.11
CA CYS A 124 -9.99 1.51 -2.14
C CYS A 124 -8.84 0.88 -2.95
N SER A 125 -8.92 -0.42 -3.25
CA SER A 125 -7.82 -1.20 -3.85
C SER A 125 -7.35 -0.67 -5.20
N GLU A 126 -8.23 -0.06 -5.97
CA GLU A 126 -7.90 0.52 -7.28
C GLU A 126 -6.78 1.56 -7.18
N TRP A 127 -6.85 2.44 -6.17
CA TRP A 127 -5.86 3.50 -5.99
C TRP A 127 -4.47 2.95 -5.73
N LEU A 128 -4.36 1.99 -4.80
CA LEU A 128 -3.10 1.36 -4.48
C LEU A 128 -2.54 0.54 -5.66
N SER A 129 -3.40 -0.21 -6.35
CA SER A 129 -2.99 -1.00 -7.53
C SER A 129 -2.42 -0.13 -8.64
N ARG A 130 -3.03 1.04 -8.89
CA ARG A 130 -2.53 2.00 -9.87
C ARG A 130 -1.23 2.68 -9.42
N GLN A 131 -1.10 2.99 -8.12
CA GLN A 131 0.16 3.49 -7.57
C GLN A 131 1.29 2.49 -7.76
N ILE A 132 1.07 1.20 -7.47
CA ILE A 132 2.05 0.13 -7.68
C ILE A 132 2.42 0.02 -9.16
N ALA A 133 1.43 0.06 -10.06
CA ALA A 133 1.67 -0.03 -11.50
C ALA A 133 2.45 1.16 -12.06
N LEU A 134 2.23 2.38 -11.54
CA LEU A 134 2.95 3.58 -11.97
C LEU A 134 4.35 3.68 -11.36
N LEU A 135 4.52 3.21 -10.12
CA LEU A 135 5.79 3.23 -9.40
C LEU A 135 6.73 2.13 -9.89
N ASP A 136 6.16 0.95 -10.22
CA ASP A 136 6.89 -0.27 -10.58
C ASP A 136 8.03 -0.62 -9.59
N PRO A 137 7.73 -0.73 -8.28
CA PRO A 137 8.76 -0.87 -7.28
C PRO A 137 9.42 -2.25 -7.36
N LYS A 138 10.74 -2.31 -7.11
CA LYS A 138 11.48 -3.58 -7.00
C LYS A 138 11.17 -4.36 -5.74
N LEU A 139 10.77 -3.65 -4.68
CA LEU A 139 10.47 -4.23 -3.37
C LEU A 139 9.24 -3.58 -2.75
N ILE A 140 8.31 -4.41 -2.27
CA ILE A 140 7.19 -3.98 -1.42
C ILE A 140 7.43 -4.48 0.01
N VAL A 141 7.43 -3.55 0.96
CA VAL A 141 7.53 -3.82 2.40
C VAL A 141 6.16 -3.65 3.04
N CYS A 142 5.62 -4.72 3.59
CA CYS A 142 4.32 -4.71 4.26
C CYS A 142 4.47 -4.26 5.72
N LEU A 143 3.84 -3.14 6.07
CA LEU A 143 3.80 -2.63 7.44
C LEU A 143 2.47 -3.03 8.10
N GLY A 144 2.48 -4.17 8.80
CA GLY A 144 1.33 -4.67 9.52
C GLY A 144 0.62 -5.86 8.85
N ARG A 145 -0.38 -6.37 9.55
CA ARG A 145 -1.07 -7.60 9.19
C ARG A 145 -1.89 -7.50 7.90
N ILE A 146 -2.63 -6.42 7.73
CA ILE A 146 -3.57 -6.24 6.62
C ILE A 146 -2.82 -6.19 5.28
N SER A 147 -1.74 -5.42 5.19
CA SER A 147 -0.90 -5.37 4.01
C SER A 147 -0.22 -6.71 3.74
N ALA A 148 0.31 -7.39 4.78
CA ALA A 148 0.92 -8.70 4.65
C ALA A 148 -0.07 -9.78 4.15
N MET A 149 -1.31 -9.77 4.64
CA MET A 149 -2.36 -10.68 4.17
C MET A 149 -2.72 -10.45 2.70
N LYS A 150 -2.59 -9.24 2.21
CA LYS A 150 -2.87 -8.90 0.79
C LYS A 150 -1.73 -9.30 -0.14
N PHE A 151 -0.47 -9.06 0.25
CA PHE A 151 0.68 -9.16 -0.65
C PHE A 151 1.51 -10.42 -0.45
N ILE A 152 1.45 -11.05 0.72
CA ILE A 152 2.23 -12.27 1.03
C ILE A 152 1.31 -13.50 0.96
N LYS A 153 0.34 -13.61 1.88
CA LYS A 153 -0.65 -14.70 1.89
C LYS A 153 -1.87 -14.35 2.76
N PRO A 154 -3.08 -14.82 2.41
CA PRO A 154 -4.32 -14.44 3.10
C PRO A 154 -4.38 -14.79 4.58
N ASP A 155 -3.69 -15.85 5.02
CA ASP A 155 -3.66 -16.33 6.40
C ASP A 155 -2.38 -15.93 7.17
N PHE A 156 -1.69 -14.88 6.71
CA PHE A 156 -0.44 -14.41 7.30
C PHE A 156 -0.59 -14.06 8.79
N LYS A 157 0.26 -14.67 9.63
CA LYS A 157 0.27 -14.49 11.09
C LYS A 157 1.48 -13.66 11.50
N ILE A 158 1.32 -12.37 11.60
CA ILE A 158 2.42 -11.43 11.87
C ILE A 158 3.24 -11.78 13.12
N THR A 159 2.60 -12.35 14.14
CA THR A 159 3.30 -12.77 15.37
C THR A 159 4.22 -13.99 15.21
N ARG A 160 4.10 -14.74 14.12
CA ARG A 160 4.87 -15.97 13.87
C ARG A 160 5.77 -15.86 12.62
N GLU A 161 5.35 -15.08 11.64
CA GLU A 161 5.91 -15.09 10.29
C GLU A 161 6.55 -13.75 9.89
N HIS A 162 6.56 -12.77 10.82
CA HIS A 162 7.24 -11.50 10.58
C HIS A 162 8.76 -11.73 10.37
N ALA A 163 9.34 -10.92 9.48
CA ALA A 163 10.75 -11.01 9.09
C ALA A 163 11.17 -12.32 8.37
N GLU A 164 10.23 -13.14 7.90
CA GLU A 164 10.52 -14.24 6.99
C GLU A 164 10.45 -13.76 5.53
N LEU A 165 11.52 -14.02 4.76
CA LEU A 165 11.51 -13.73 3.33
C LEU A 165 10.79 -14.86 2.58
N PRO A 166 9.80 -14.56 1.71
CA PRO A 166 9.16 -15.56 0.87
C PRO A 166 10.19 -16.30 0.01
N GLY A 167 10.25 -17.64 0.12
CA GLY A 167 11.11 -18.49 -0.70
C GLY A 167 12.47 -18.89 -0.10
N LYS A 168 12.82 -18.48 1.12
CA LYS A 168 13.96 -19.01 1.85
C LYS A 168 13.48 -19.77 3.10
N THR A 169 13.26 -21.05 2.94
CA THR A 169 13.17 -21.99 4.07
C THR A 169 14.53 -22.02 4.77
N GLY A 170 14.59 -21.51 6.01
CA GLY A 170 15.64 -21.80 6.96
C GLY A 170 16.80 -20.82 7.04
N ARG A 171 16.58 -19.70 7.71
CA ARG A 171 17.46 -19.18 8.78
C ARG A 171 16.71 -18.09 9.54
N ARG A 172 16.27 -18.42 10.75
CA ARG A 172 15.78 -17.45 11.74
C ARG A 172 16.96 -16.53 12.09
N MET A 173 16.79 -15.22 11.89
CA MET A 173 17.70 -14.28 12.53
C MET A 173 17.38 -14.27 14.04
N GLU A 174 18.27 -14.83 14.84
CA GLU A 174 18.21 -14.65 16.28
C GLU A 174 18.59 -13.20 16.59
N THR A 175 17.60 -12.40 16.95
CA THR A 175 17.83 -11.11 17.60
C THR A 175 18.41 -11.37 18.97
N LYS A 176 19.72 -11.22 19.12
CA LYS A 176 20.35 -11.12 20.45
C LYS A 176 19.81 -9.86 21.13
N GLN A 177 18.92 -10.05 22.10
CA GLN A 177 18.65 -9.04 23.11
C GLN A 177 19.93 -8.84 23.95
N ARG A 178 20.43 -7.61 23.97
CA ARG A 178 21.29 -7.09 25.01
C ARG A 178 20.56 -6.02 25.78
#